data_3c5961e47a58da4870d6e90325845e62
#
_entry.id   3c5961e47a58da4870d6e90325845e62
#
_cell.length_a   1.000
_cell.length_b   1.000
_cell.length_c   1.000
_cell.angle_alpha   90.00
_cell.angle_beta   90.00
_cell.angle_gamma   90.00
#
_symmetry.space_group_name_H-M   'P 1'
#
loop_
_entity.id
_entity.type
_entity.pdbx_description
1 polymer ?
#
loop_
_entity_poly.entity_id
_entity_poly.type
_entity_poly.pdbx_seq_one_letter_code
_entity_poly.pdbx_strand_id
1 'polypeptide(L)'
;MKIFICEDNNEILKKIEQVIKNYIMINDLSIEIITSSTNPLNILEEAPKHGIANCYFLDIDLGESVMSGIDLGKIIRDIDPFAKLIYITNFDNMQVRILNEMIAPLAYIIKNNDDINEKICTSLTKAYEQYIQSTKLNSNIGKVPIKVGLKQEFYDIIELLYFEALEGHKIRLNLINNKEIIFFGKISNLEILHPSIYICHRSYAINLDNIDKLDSETVIFKDGTSIYLSSKTIRRIKKEIKNR
;
A
#
# COMPACT_ATOMS: atom_id res chain seq x y z
N MET A 1 -7.33 -8.82 4.33
CA MET A 1 -8.24 -7.69 4.02
C MET A 1 -9.36 -7.68 5.06
N LYS A 2 -9.77 -6.51 5.55
CA LYS A 2 -10.92 -6.38 6.46
C LYS A 2 -12.15 -5.95 5.70
N ILE A 3 -13.33 -6.36 6.17
CA ILE A 3 -14.63 -6.00 5.57
C ILE A 3 -15.49 -5.27 6.59
N PHE A 4 -16.17 -4.26 6.10
CA PHE A 4 -17.17 -3.47 6.80
C PHE A 4 -18.46 -3.47 6.00
N ILE A 5 -19.61 -3.64 6.66
CA ILE A 5 -20.93 -3.70 5.99
C ILE A 5 -21.85 -2.70 6.68
N CYS A 6 -22.47 -1.81 5.92
CA CYS A 6 -23.46 -0.85 6.42
C CYS A 6 -24.73 -0.92 5.59
N GLU A 7 -25.86 -1.24 6.22
CA GLU A 7 -27.16 -1.46 5.62
C GLU A 7 -28.23 -1.24 6.68
N ASP A 8 -29.19 -0.33 6.48
CA ASP A 8 -30.20 0.02 7.48
C ASP A 8 -31.21 -1.10 7.75
N ASN A 9 -31.50 -1.94 6.76
CA ASN A 9 -32.38 -3.08 6.91
C ASN A 9 -31.63 -4.31 7.46
N ASN A 10 -31.96 -4.70 8.68
CA ASN A 10 -31.28 -5.79 9.40
C ASN A 10 -31.40 -7.17 8.71
N GLU A 11 -32.49 -7.43 7.97
CA GLU A 11 -32.65 -8.70 7.24
C GLU A 11 -31.74 -8.72 6.00
N ILE A 12 -31.64 -7.59 5.29
CA ILE A 12 -30.76 -7.45 4.12
C ILE A 12 -29.28 -7.49 4.57
N LEU A 13 -28.96 -6.80 5.66
CA LEU A 13 -27.63 -6.83 6.28
C LEU A 13 -27.15 -8.26 6.54
N LYS A 14 -27.99 -9.06 7.21
CA LYS A 14 -27.69 -10.47 7.49
C LYS A 14 -27.54 -11.32 6.23
N LYS A 15 -28.34 -11.06 5.19
CA LYS A 15 -28.23 -11.76 3.90
C LYS A 15 -26.89 -11.45 3.23
N ILE A 16 -26.51 -10.18 3.13
CA ILE A 16 -25.24 -9.74 2.54
C ILE A 16 -24.07 -10.37 3.32
N GLU A 17 -24.10 -10.27 4.65
CA GLU A 17 -23.08 -10.84 5.53
C GLU A 17 -22.94 -12.36 5.34
N GLN A 18 -24.06 -13.08 5.22
CA GLN A 18 -24.04 -14.53 5.00
C GLN A 18 -23.46 -14.92 3.64
N VAL A 19 -23.81 -14.18 2.56
CA VAL A 19 -23.23 -14.40 1.24
C VAL A 19 -21.71 -14.22 1.27
N ILE A 20 -21.23 -13.14 1.91
CA ILE A 20 -19.81 -12.85 2.05
C ILE A 20 -19.10 -13.94 2.89
N LYS A 21 -19.67 -14.33 4.03
CA LYS A 21 -19.10 -15.40 4.88
C LYS A 21 -18.97 -16.73 4.14
N ASN A 22 -20.02 -17.14 3.44
CA ASN A 22 -20.02 -18.37 2.66
C ASN A 22 -18.94 -18.32 1.57
N TYR A 23 -18.82 -17.18 0.87
CA TYR A 23 -17.84 -17.03 -0.19
C TYR A 23 -16.39 -17.06 0.34
N ILE A 24 -16.11 -16.39 1.46
CA ILE A 24 -14.82 -16.42 2.14
C ILE A 24 -14.45 -17.86 2.52
N MET A 25 -15.38 -18.60 3.10
CA MET A 25 -15.17 -19.98 3.56
C MET A 25 -14.92 -20.94 2.38
N ILE A 26 -15.73 -20.85 1.31
CA ILE A 26 -15.61 -21.74 0.14
C ILE A 26 -14.27 -21.53 -0.58
N ASN A 27 -13.79 -20.29 -0.66
CA ASN A 27 -12.58 -19.94 -1.40
C ASN A 27 -11.32 -19.82 -0.50
N ASP A 28 -11.41 -20.16 0.78
CA ASP A 28 -10.31 -20.08 1.76
C ASP A 28 -9.57 -18.73 1.74
N LEU A 29 -10.33 -17.63 1.76
CA LEU A 29 -9.79 -16.29 1.64
C LEU A 29 -9.35 -15.74 3.00
N SER A 30 -8.16 -15.11 3.07
CA SER A 30 -7.68 -14.40 4.25
C SER A 30 -8.40 -13.06 4.42
N ILE A 31 -9.70 -13.11 4.69
CA ILE A 31 -10.60 -11.96 4.87
C ILE A 31 -11.34 -12.11 6.20
N GLU A 32 -11.55 -10.99 6.89
CA GLU A 32 -12.29 -10.93 8.15
C GLU A 32 -13.34 -9.82 8.08
N ILE A 33 -14.56 -10.13 8.49
CA ILE A 33 -15.63 -9.14 8.67
C ILE A 33 -15.46 -8.54 10.07
N ILE A 34 -15.16 -7.24 10.13
CA ILE A 34 -14.93 -6.53 11.39
C ILE A 34 -16.24 -5.98 11.94
N THR A 35 -17.03 -5.32 11.08
CA THR A 35 -18.26 -4.66 11.50
C THR A 35 -19.33 -4.87 10.45
N SER A 36 -20.50 -5.33 10.90
CA SER A 36 -21.74 -5.41 10.14
C SER A 36 -22.79 -4.66 10.95
N SER A 37 -23.23 -3.50 10.50
CA SER A 37 -24.03 -2.58 11.31
C SER A 37 -25.09 -1.84 10.50
N THR A 38 -26.24 -1.56 11.15
CA THR A 38 -27.28 -0.66 10.63
C THR A 38 -26.95 0.82 10.89
N ASN A 39 -25.98 1.10 11.77
CA ASN A 39 -25.56 2.44 12.12
C ASN A 39 -24.20 2.78 11.46
N PRO A 40 -24.12 3.79 10.56
CA PRO A 40 -22.89 4.20 9.91
C PRO A 40 -21.79 4.67 10.87
N LEU A 41 -22.16 5.19 12.04
CA LEU A 41 -21.19 5.65 13.05
C LEU A 41 -20.31 4.48 13.57
N ASN A 42 -20.87 3.28 13.66
CA ASN A 42 -20.09 2.11 14.08
C ASN A 42 -18.99 1.76 13.06
N ILE A 43 -19.25 1.99 11.77
CA ILE A 43 -18.25 1.81 10.73
C ILE A 43 -17.12 2.84 10.88
N LEU A 44 -17.48 4.12 11.11
CA LEU A 44 -16.51 5.21 11.29
C LEU A 44 -15.67 5.07 12.57
N GLU A 45 -16.24 4.47 13.61
CA GLU A 45 -15.51 4.19 14.85
C GLU A 45 -14.46 3.08 14.68
N GLU A 46 -14.83 2.03 13.94
CA GLU A 46 -13.97 0.84 13.79
C GLU A 46 -12.96 0.97 12.64
N ALA A 47 -13.33 1.55 11.51
CA ALA A 47 -12.49 1.59 10.32
C ALA A 47 -11.06 2.11 10.56
N PRO A 48 -10.82 3.22 11.30
CA PRO A 48 -9.47 3.73 11.54
C PRO A 48 -8.55 2.79 12.32
N LYS A 49 -9.13 1.86 13.10
CA LYS A 49 -8.39 0.90 13.93
C LYS A 49 -7.76 -0.24 13.12
N HIS A 50 -8.18 -0.42 11.87
CA HIS A 50 -7.86 -1.60 11.05
C HIS A 50 -7.00 -1.30 9.81
N GLY A 51 -6.33 -0.14 9.78
CA GLY A 51 -5.42 0.25 8.69
C GLY A 51 -6.15 0.63 7.41
N ILE A 52 -5.49 0.50 6.28
CA ILE A 52 -5.97 0.96 4.96
C ILE A 52 -6.14 -0.20 3.96
N ALA A 53 -6.74 0.10 2.80
CA ALA A 53 -7.02 -0.82 1.70
C ALA A 53 -8.07 -1.89 2.04
N ASN A 54 -9.00 -1.55 2.92
CA ASN A 54 -10.10 -2.41 3.34
C ASN A 54 -11.27 -2.37 2.35
N CYS A 55 -12.26 -3.27 2.52
CA CYS A 55 -13.43 -3.38 1.68
C CYS A 55 -14.68 -2.98 2.44
N TYR A 56 -15.53 -2.15 1.83
CA TYR A 56 -16.73 -1.61 2.43
C TYR A 56 -17.93 -1.87 1.53
N PHE A 57 -18.91 -2.59 2.03
CA PHE A 57 -20.21 -2.79 1.40
C PHE A 57 -21.20 -1.81 2.04
N LEU A 58 -21.73 -0.87 1.29
CA LEU A 58 -22.51 0.23 1.78
C LEU A 58 -23.84 0.32 1.05
N ASP A 59 -24.98 0.42 1.77
CA ASP A 59 -26.17 0.96 1.16
C ASP A 59 -26.07 2.48 1.04
N ILE A 60 -26.69 3.04 0.03
CA ILE A 60 -26.81 4.49 -0.18
C ILE A 60 -27.87 5.09 0.75
N ASP A 61 -28.99 4.41 0.86
CA ASP A 61 -30.08 4.82 1.77
C ASP A 61 -29.89 4.12 3.11
N LEU A 62 -29.54 4.88 4.10
CA LEU A 62 -29.36 4.40 5.46
C LEU A 62 -30.54 4.86 6.37
N GLY A 63 -31.72 5.09 5.78
CA GLY A 63 -32.94 5.42 6.49
C GLY A 63 -32.85 6.74 7.28
N GLU A 64 -33.30 6.72 8.52
CA GLU A 64 -33.28 7.89 9.42
C GLU A 64 -31.90 8.16 10.04
N SER A 65 -30.82 7.61 9.47
CA SER A 65 -29.47 7.83 10.00
C SER A 65 -28.97 9.26 9.77
N VAL A 66 -27.93 9.65 10.52
CA VAL A 66 -27.37 11.01 10.48
C VAL A 66 -26.67 11.34 9.15
N MET A 67 -26.44 10.34 8.30
CA MET A 67 -25.76 10.48 7.01
C MET A 67 -26.20 9.43 6.01
N SER A 68 -26.08 9.72 4.71
CA SER A 68 -26.27 8.76 3.64
C SER A 68 -25.03 7.86 3.46
N GLY A 69 -25.19 6.71 2.76
CA GLY A 69 -24.04 5.88 2.41
C GLY A 69 -23.05 6.57 1.46
N ILE A 70 -23.49 7.57 0.70
CA ILE A 70 -22.60 8.40 -0.12
C ILE A 70 -21.70 9.26 0.79
N ASP A 71 -22.26 9.90 1.82
CA ASP A 71 -21.50 10.70 2.77
C ASP A 71 -20.55 9.83 3.59
N LEU A 72 -21.03 8.64 4.02
CA LEU A 72 -20.17 7.63 4.65
C LEU A 72 -18.99 7.25 3.75
N GLY A 73 -19.23 7.01 2.46
CA GLY A 73 -18.18 6.67 1.50
C GLY A 73 -17.14 7.77 1.31
N LYS A 74 -17.54 9.06 1.36
CA LYS A 74 -16.60 10.21 1.33
C LYS A 74 -15.68 10.18 2.55
N ILE A 75 -16.24 10.06 3.74
CA ILE A 75 -15.49 10.04 4.99
C ILE A 75 -14.54 8.82 5.00
N ILE A 76 -15.02 7.65 4.55
CA ILE A 76 -14.16 6.45 4.42
C ILE A 76 -13.02 6.73 3.46
N ARG A 77 -13.24 7.42 2.33
CA ARG A 77 -12.19 7.73 1.36
C ARG A 77 -11.08 8.62 1.96
N ASP A 78 -11.44 9.53 2.87
CA ASP A 78 -10.48 10.37 3.59
C ASP A 78 -9.65 9.57 4.61
N ILE A 79 -10.28 8.60 5.29
CA ILE A 79 -9.64 7.73 6.29
C ILE A 79 -8.81 6.63 5.63
N ASP A 80 -9.36 6.02 4.58
CA ASP A 80 -8.76 4.93 3.81
C ASP A 80 -8.74 5.28 2.31
N PRO A 81 -7.69 5.99 1.84
CA PRO A 81 -7.58 6.41 0.43
C PRO A 81 -7.60 5.22 -0.56
N PHE A 82 -7.25 4.02 -0.11
CA PHE A 82 -7.24 2.79 -0.91
C PHE A 82 -8.46 1.89 -0.67
N ALA A 83 -9.49 2.39 0.02
CA ALA A 83 -10.72 1.65 0.29
C ALA A 83 -11.35 1.09 -1.00
N LYS A 84 -11.85 -0.15 -0.93
CA LYS A 84 -12.67 -0.78 -1.96
C LYS A 84 -14.13 -0.54 -1.59
N LEU A 85 -14.74 0.52 -2.13
CA LEU A 85 -16.12 0.88 -1.86
C LEU A 85 -17.03 0.15 -2.84
N ILE A 86 -18.00 -0.61 -2.33
CA ILE A 86 -19.00 -1.35 -3.08
C ILE A 86 -20.35 -0.88 -2.58
N TYR A 87 -21.12 -0.22 -3.44
CA TYR A 87 -22.47 0.18 -3.11
C TYR A 87 -23.47 -0.91 -3.47
N ILE A 88 -24.35 -1.24 -2.54
CA ILE A 88 -25.48 -2.17 -2.73
C ILE A 88 -26.76 -1.41 -2.39
N THR A 89 -27.60 -1.09 -3.38
CA THR A 89 -28.72 -0.19 -3.19
C THR A 89 -29.91 -0.52 -4.09
N ASN A 90 -31.09 -0.01 -3.72
CA ASN A 90 -32.28 -0.06 -4.57
C ASN A 90 -32.31 1.05 -5.65
N PHE A 91 -31.47 2.07 -5.54
CA PHE A 91 -31.45 3.17 -6.49
C PHE A 91 -30.64 2.79 -7.74
N ASP A 92 -31.22 2.97 -8.92
CA ASP A 92 -30.60 2.68 -10.22
C ASP A 92 -29.92 3.92 -10.84
N ASN A 93 -30.18 5.12 -10.33
CA ASN A 93 -29.80 6.39 -10.97
C ASN A 93 -28.79 7.24 -10.15
N MET A 94 -28.25 6.71 -9.04
CA MET A 94 -27.29 7.44 -8.20
C MET A 94 -25.83 7.34 -8.67
N GLN A 95 -25.55 6.55 -9.70
CA GLN A 95 -24.19 6.34 -10.22
C GLN A 95 -23.53 7.64 -10.66
N VAL A 96 -24.26 8.51 -11.37
CA VAL A 96 -23.74 9.82 -11.81
C VAL A 96 -23.40 10.72 -10.63
N ARG A 97 -24.23 10.70 -9.58
CA ARG A 97 -23.95 11.47 -8.35
C ARG A 97 -22.67 10.98 -7.68
N ILE A 98 -22.50 9.68 -7.52
CA ILE A 98 -21.31 9.06 -6.91
C ILE A 98 -20.04 9.40 -7.71
N LEU A 99 -20.11 9.39 -9.05
CA LEU A 99 -19.00 9.78 -9.91
C LEU A 99 -18.64 11.27 -9.74
N ASN A 100 -19.64 12.15 -9.66
CA ASN A 100 -19.43 13.59 -9.46
C ASN A 100 -18.80 13.91 -8.10
N GLU A 101 -19.05 13.09 -7.09
CA GLU A 101 -18.49 13.23 -5.75
C GLU A 101 -17.04 12.66 -5.64
N MET A 102 -16.46 12.18 -6.75
CA MET A 102 -15.10 11.65 -6.83
C MET A 102 -14.78 10.50 -5.84
N ILE A 103 -15.81 9.75 -5.43
CA ILE A 103 -15.67 8.65 -4.45
C ILE A 103 -14.95 7.45 -5.05
N ALA A 104 -15.02 7.29 -6.38
CA ALA A 104 -14.44 6.18 -7.14
C ALA A 104 -14.76 4.80 -6.54
N PRO A 105 -16.02 4.35 -6.55
CA PRO A 105 -16.40 3.03 -6.07
C PRO A 105 -15.83 1.93 -6.97
N LEU A 106 -15.55 0.78 -6.37
CA LEU A 106 -15.15 -0.42 -7.11
C LEU A 106 -16.34 -1.03 -7.86
N ALA A 107 -17.51 -1.03 -7.23
CA ALA A 107 -18.73 -1.60 -7.81
C ALA A 107 -19.99 -0.88 -7.31
N TYR A 108 -21.03 -1.02 -8.11
CA TYR A 108 -22.39 -0.55 -7.84
C TYR A 108 -23.37 -1.67 -8.15
N ILE A 109 -24.08 -2.16 -7.16
CA ILE A 109 -24.94 -3.32 -7.21
C ILE A 109 -26.37 -2.90 -6.90
N ILE A 110 -27.32 -3.24 -7.79
CA ILE A 110 -28.75 -3.01 -7.58
C ILE A 110 -29.34 -4.21 -6.84
N LYS A 111 -30.02 -3.96 -5.69
CA LYS A 111 -30.57 -5.00 -4.82
C LYS A 111 -31.65 -5.87 -5.47
N ASN A 112 -32.44 -5.29 -6.38
CA ASN A 112 -33.61 -5.95 -6.99
C ASN A 112 -33.27 -6.84 -8.21
N ASN A 113 -32.02 -7.24 -8.36
CA ASN A 113 -31.59 -8.13 -9.43
C ASN A 113 -31.42 -9.55 -8.92
N ASP A 114 -31.84 -10.55 -9.71
CA ASP A 114 -31.72 -11.98 -9.38
C ASP A 114 -30.26 -12.41 -9.18
N ASP A 115 -29.31 -11.68 -9.75
CA ASP A 115 -27.85 -11.95 -9.72
C ASP A 115 -27.10 -11.22 -8.59
N ILE A 116 -27.79 -10.66 -7.59
CA ILE A 116 -27.16 -9.87 -6.51
C ILE A 116 -26.05 -10.66 -5.79
N ASN A 117 -26.27 -11.92 -5.48
CA ASN A 117 -25.28 -12.75 -4.79
C ASN A 117 -24.02 -12.96 -5.65
N GLU A 118 -24.18 -13.18 -6.94
CA GLU A 118 -23.07 -13.33 -7.89
C GLU A 118 -22.27 -12.02 -7.99
N LYS A 119 -22.96 -10.88 -8.07
CA LYS A 119 -22.31 -9.56 -8.12
C LYS A 119 -21.56 -9.22 -6.84
N ILE A 120 -22.09 -9.58 -5.66
CA ILE A 120 -21.38 -9.44 -4.39
C ILE A 120 -20.10 -10.28 -4.42
N CYS A 121 -20.18 -11.55 -4.80
CA CYS A 121 -19.02 -12.45 -4.88
C CYS A 121 -17.97 -11.96 -5.88
N THR A 122 -18.39 -11.55 -7.08
CA THR A 122 -17.50 -11.01 -8.13
C THR A 122 -16.81 -9.74 -7.67
N SER A 123 -17.54 -8.82 -7.02
CA SER A 123 -16.99 -7.57 -6.49
C SER A 123 -16.01 -7.83 -5.36
N LEU A 124 -16.31 -8.79 -4.47
CA LEU A 124 -15.42 -9.21 -3.39
C LEU A 124 -14.12 -9.84 -3.94
N THR A 125 -14.23 -10.69 -4.97
CA THR A 125 -13.05 -11.24 -5.67
C THR A 125 -12.17 -10.13 -6.19
N LYS A 126 -12.75 -9.15 -6.88
CA LYS A 126 -12.01 -8.01 -7.44
C LYS A 126 -11.37 -7.14 -6.36
N ALA A 127 -12.09 -6.90 -5.27
CA ALA A 127 -11.57 -6.18 -4.11
C ALA A 127 -10.36 -6.91 -3.50
N TYR A 128 -10.46 -8.23 -3.36
CA TYR A 128 -9.38 -9.05 -2.79
C TYR A 128 -8.17 -9.14 -3.70
N GLU A 129 -8.34 -9.30 -5.02
CA GLU A 129 -7.26 -9.24 -6.00
C GLU A 129 -6.49 -7.92 -5.91
N GLN A 130 -7.20 -6.78 -5.88
CA GLN A 130 -6.58 -5.47 -5.75
C GLN A 130 -5.88 -5.29 -4.38
N TYR A 131 -6.45 -5.85 -3.31
CA TYR A 131 -5.81 -5.87 -1.99
C TYR A 131 -4.50 -6.65 -2.02
N ILE A 132 -4.49 -7.85 -2.58
CA ILE A 132 -3.26 -8.66 -2.71
C ILE A 132 -2.23 -7.96 -3.60
N GLN A 133 -2.64 -7.32 -4.70
CA GLN A 133 -1.72 -6.54 -5.54
C GLN A 133 -1.13 -5.36 -4.75
N SER A 134 -1.94 -4.61 -4.01
CA SER A 134 -1.47 -3.49 -3.20
C SER A 134 -0.56 -3.93 -2.06
N THR A 135 -0.84 -5.07 -1.41
CA THR A 135 0.04 -5.61 -0.37
C THR A 135 1.35 -6.14 -0.93
N LYS A 136 1.34 -6.75 -2.12
CA LYS A 136 2.57 -7.13 -2.84
C LYS A 136 3.39 -5.91 -3.24
N LEU A 137 2.76 -4.85 -3.72
CA LEU A 137 3.42 -3.58 -4.00
C LEU A 137 3.96 -2.96 -2.71
N ASN A 138 3.15 -2.93 -1.63
CA ASN A 138 3.57 -2.40 -0.32
C ASN A 138 4.63 -3.29 0.36
N SER A 139 4.62 -4.61 0.17
CA SER A 139 5.68 -5.49 0.67
C SER A 139 7.01 -5.26 -0.07
N ASN A 140 6.97 -4.66 -1.25
CA ASN A 140 8.14 -4.24 -2.01
C ASN A 140 8.44 -2.72 -1.86
N ILE A 141 7.50 -1.93 -1.30
CA ILE A 141 7.79 -0.53 -0.93
C ILE A 141 8.82 -0.58 0.19
N GLY A 142 9.98 0.00 -0.08
CA GLY A 142 11.10 -0.04 0.85
C GLY A 142 11.99 -1.29 0.74
N LYS A 143 11.74 -2.19 -0.22
CA LYS A 143 12.64 -3.31 -0.52
C LYS A 143 13.37 -3.12 -1.84
N VAL A 144 14.65 -3.38 -1.81
CA VAL A 144 15.53 -3.30 -2.98
C VAL A 144 15.80 -4.70 -3.49
N PRO A 145 15.40 -5.03 -4.74
CA PRO A 145 15.69 -6.32 -5.35
C PRO A 145 17.15 -6.40 -5.78
N ILE A 146 17.90 -7.37 -5.27
CA ILE A 146 19.30 -7.65 -5.64
C ILE A 146 19.39 -9.07 -6.17
N LYS A 147 19.99 -9.24 -7.36
CA LYS A 147 20.25 -10.56 -7.94
C LYS A 147 21.55 -11.10 -7.42
N VAL A 148 21.49 -12.08 -6.52
CA VAL A 148 22.66 -12.78 -5.95
C VAL A 148 22.78 -14.17 -6.61
N GLY A 149 23.72 -14.32 -7.53
CA GLY A 149 23.84 -15.53 -8.34
C GLY A 149 22.61 -15.74 -9.22
N LEU A 150 21.90 -16.87 -9.04
CA LEU A 150 20.67 -17.21 -9.76
C LEU A 150 19.39 -16.77 -9.05
N LYS A 151 19.48 -16.32 -7.80
CA LYS A 151 18.32 -15.94 -6.99
C LYS A 151 18.15 -14.42 -6.92
N GLN A 152 16.91 -13.96 -6.89
CA GLN A 152 16.58 -12.60 -6.56
C GLN A 152 16.25 -12.54 -5.07
N GLU A 153 16.99 -11.73 -4.33
CA GLU A 153 16.80 -11.47 -2.91
C GLU A 153 16.29 -10.04 -2.72
N PHE A 154 15.53 -9.80 -1.64
CA PHE A 154 14.93 -8.51 -1.34
C PHE A 154 15.45 -8.02 0.01
N TYR A 155 16.04 -6.82 0.02
CA TYR A 155 16.61 -6.19 1.20
C TYR A 155 15.82 -4.94 1.55
N ASP A 156 15.50 -4.74 2.82
CA ASP A 156 14.82 -3.52 3.27
C ASP A 156 15.71 -2.29 3.07
N ILE A 157 15.16 -1.24 2.43
CA ILE A 157 15.91 -0.01 2.15
C ILE A 157 16.47 0.62 3.43
N ILE A 158 15.79 0.47 4.57
CA ILE A 158 16.24 0.98 5.88
C ILE A 158 17.52 0.29 6.36
N GLU A 159 17.82 -0.92 5.87
CA GLU A 159 19.04 -1.65 6.21
C GLU A 159 20.20 -1.32 5.27
N LEU A 160 19.94 -0.73 4.11
CA LEU A 160 20.96 -0.41 3.11
C LEU A 160 21.71 0.87 3.50
N LEU A 161 23.04 0.81 3.52
CA LEU A 161 23.89 1.97 3.75
C LEU A 161 24.42 2.50 2.41
N TYR A 162 25.23 1.70 1.72
CA TYR A 162 25.83 2.09 0.45
C TYR A 162 26.25 0.89 -0.39
N PHE A 163 26.49 1.14 -1.66
CA PHE A 163 27.05 0.22 -2.63
C PHE A 163 28.44 0.69 -3.04
N GLU A 164 29.35 -0.25 -3.17
CA GLU A 164 30.73 -0.04 -3.60
C GLU A 164 31.06 -0.91 -4.81
N ALA A 165 31.62 -0.30 -5.87
CA ALA A 165 32.10 -1.05 -7.01
C ALA A 165 33.39 -1.79 -6.66
N LEU A 166 33.43 -3.07 -6.97
CA LEU A 166 34.61 -3.92 -6.88
C LEU A 166 35.12 -4.29 -8.29
N GLU A 167 36.29 -4.89 -8.36
CA GLU A 167 36.83 -5.45 -9.62
C GLU A 167 35.95 -6.58 -10.17
N GLY A 168 35.97 -6.78 -11.50
CA GLY A 168 35.26 -7.85 -12.17
C GLY A 168 33.75 -7.66 -12.25
N HIS A 169 33.27 -6.42 -12.37
CA HIS A 169 31.84 -6.08 -12.43
C HIS A 169 31.04 -6.54 -11.21
N LYS A 170 31.67 -6.60 -10.07
CA LYS A 170 31.02 -6.90 -8.78
C LYS A 170 30.68 -5.61 -8.04
N ILE A 171 29.62 -5.68 -7.27
CA ILE A 171 29.18 -4.63 -6.35
C ILE A 171 29.09 -5.25 -4.97
N ARG A 172 29.64 -4.55 -3.97
CA ARG A 172 29.40 -4.82 -2.56
C ARG A 172 28.26 -3.92 -2.09
N LEU A 173 27.19 -4.52 -1.60
CA LEU A 173 26.15 -3.85 -0.84
C LEU A 173 26.54 -3.93 0.65
N ASN A 174 26.66 -2.79 1.30
CA ASN A 174 26.92 -2.67 2.72
C ASN A 174 25.61 -2.37 3.43
N LEU A 175 25.27 -3.19 4.40
CA LEU A 175 24.08 -3.11 5.23
C LEU A 175 24.45 -2.74 6.66
N ILE A 176 23.44 -2.33 7.45
CA ILE A 176 23.59 -2.14 8.88
C ILE A 176 24.19 -3.39 9.55
N ASN A 177 24.78 -3.22 10.72
CA ASN A 177 25.41 -4.30 11.51
C ASN A 177 26.56 -5.01 10.76
N ASN A 178 27.30 -4.30 9.90
CA ASN A 178 28.46 -4.81 9.14
C ASN A 178 28.15 -6.03 8.25
N LYS A 179 26.92 -6.18 7.83
CA LYS A 179 26.55 -7.22 6.88
C LYS A 179 26.86 -6.77 5.45
N GLU A 180 27.51 -7.63 4.68
CA GLU A 180 27.89 -7.36 3.27
C GLU A 180 27.31 -8.40 2.34
N ILE A 181 26.89 -7.97 1.15
CA ILE A 181 26.42 -8.83 0.06
C ILE A 181 27.18 -8.46 -1.20
N ILE A 182 27.76 -9.46 -1.88
CA ILE A 182 28.45 -9.25 -3.15
C ILE A 182 27.63 -9.85 -4.30
N PHE A 183 27.39 -9.05 -5.32
CA PHE A 183 26.65 -9.47 -6.51
C PHE A 183 27.25 -8.86 -7.79
N PHE A 184 26.88 -9.40 -8.95
CA PHE A 184 27.30 -8.87 -10.25
C PHE A 184 26.37 -7.73 -10.69
N GLY A 185 26.97 -6.60 -11.10
CA GLY A 185 26.20 -5.43 -11.53
C GLY A 185 27.07 -4.24 -11.92
N LYS A 186 26.39 -3.12 -12.19
CA LYS A 186 27.01 -1.82 -12.47
C LYS A 186 26.38 -0.77 -11.56
N ILE A 187 27.21 0.12 -11.02
CA ILE A 187 26.74 1.24 -10.18
C ILE A 187 25.70 2.08 -10.91
N SER A 188 25.89 2.32 -12.23
CA SER A 188 24.95 3.10 -13.06
C SER A 188 23.50 2.60 -13.09
N ASN A 189 23.27 1.35 -12.68
CA ASN A 189 21.94 0.73 -12.72
C ASN A 189 21.25 0.71 -11.35
N LEU A 190 21.85 1.30 -10.32
CA LEU A 190 21.33 1.17 -8.94
C LEU A 190 20.24 2.20 -8.61
N GLU A 191 20.28 3.40 -9.18
CA GLU A 191 19.25 4.44 -8.91
C GLU A 191 17.83 4.00 -9.27
N ILE A 192 17.69 3.13 -10.28
CA ILE A 192 16.38 2.61 -10.69
C ILE A 192 15.77 1.67 -9.65
N LEU A 193 16.57 1.13 -8.72
CA LEU A 193 16.13 0.16 -7.73
C LEU A 193 15.28 0.79 -6.62
N HIS A 194 15.61 2.03 -6.23
CA HIS A 194 14.85 2.77 -5.21
C HIS A 194 15.18 4.26 -5.25
N PRO A 195 14.19 5.16 -5.04
CA PRO A 195 14.40 6.61 -5.06
C PRO A 195 15.44 7.13 -4.05
N SER A 196 15.63 6.44 -2.92
CA SER A 196 16.64 6.83 -1.91
C SER A 196 18.07 6.49 -2.29
N ILE A 197 18.27 5.68 -3.34
CA ILE A 197 19.62 5.33 -3.80
C ILE A 197 20.11 6.42 -4.76
N TYR A 198 21.23 7.05 -4.40
CA TYR A 198 21.86 8.11 -5.17
C TYR A 198 23.28 7.73 -5.60
N ILE A 199 23.58 7.80 -6.91
CA ILE A 199 24.90 7.54 -7.45
C ILE A 199 25.75 8.80 -7.26
N CYS A 200 26.52 8.84 -6.20
CA CYS A 200 27.38 9.98 -5.87
C CYS A 200 28.75 9.92 -6.54
N HIS A 201 29.24 8.73 -6.91
CA HIS A 201 30.54 8.50 -7.52
C HIS A 201 30.48 7.31 -8.48
N ARG A 202 31.42 7.22 -9.45
CA ARG A 202 31.52 6.06 -10.36
C ARG A 202 31.67 4.72 -9.64
N SER A 203 32.15 4.74 -8.39
CA SER A 203 32.36 3.56 -7.56
C SER A 203 31.43 3.47 -6.36
N TYR A 204 30.58 4.48 -6.11
CA TYR A 204 29.71 4.53 -4.94
C TYR A 204 28.29 4.99 -5.28
N ALA A 205 27.32 4.25 -4.77
CA ALA A 205 25.95 4.72 -4.61
C ALA A 205 25.56 4.60 -3.13
N ILE A 206 24.83 5.58 -2.62
CA ILE A 206 24.50 5.70 -1.18
C ILE A 206 22.99 5.77 -0.98
N ASN A 207 22.52 5.27 0.14
CA ASN A 207 21.17 5.50 0.57
C ASN A 207 21.10 6.83 1.33
N LEU A 208 20.45 7.83 0.72
CA LEU A 208 20.35 9.18 1.29
C LEU A 208 19.57 9.21 2.62
N ASP A 209 18.61 8.30 2.79
CA ASP A 209 17.77 8.25 3.99
C ASP A 209 18.50 7.69 5.22
N ASN A 210 19.62 6.98 5.00
CA ASN A 210 20.45 6.41 6.08
C ASN A 210 21.68 7.25 6.42
N ILE A 211 21.81 8.44 5.83
CA ILE A 211 22.85 9.39 6.23
C ILE A 211 22.47 10.02 7.58
N ASP A 212 23.40 9.99 8.51
CA ASP A 212 23.32 10.74 9.77
C ASP A 212 23.96 12.12 9.64
N LYS A 213 25.21 12.15 9.13
CA LYS A 213 26.00 13.39 9.04
C LYS A 213 26.87 13.44 7.80
N LEU A 214 27.06 14.64 7.26
CA LEU A 214 27.99 14.94 6.15
C LEU A 214 29.05 15.95 6.61
N ASP A 215 30.28 15.49 6.75
CA ASP A 215 31.43 16.33 7.01
C ASP A 215 32.05 16.85 5.69
N SER A 216 33.27 17.35 5.69
CA SER A 216 33.94 17.91 4.50
C SER A 216 34.28 16.86 3.44
N GLU A 217 34.67 15.65 3.88
CA GLU A 217 35.11 14.53 3.02
C GLU A 217 34.58 13.17 3.51
N THR A 218 33.60 13.15 4.42
CA THR A 218 33.09 11.92 5.01
C THR A 218 31.56 11.91 5.02
N VAL A 219 30.98 10.79 4.63
CA VAL A 219 29.58 10.45 4.88
C VAL A 219 29.53 9.53 6.08
N ILE A 220 28.77 9.89 7.11
CA ILE A 220 28.53 9.08 8.30
C ILE A 220 27.08 8.59 8.23
N PHE A 221 26.89 7.29 8.34
CA PHE A 221 25.58 6.66 8.34
C PHE A 221 25.03 6.49 9.76
N LYS A 222 23.73 6.27 9.88
CA LYS A 222 23.00 6.17 11.17
C LYS A 222 23.49 5.06 12.10
N ASP A 223 24.16 4.03 11.57
CA ASP A 223 24.78 2.96 12.35
C ASP A 223 26.23 3.26 12.79
N GLY A 224 26.75 4.46 12.46
CA GLY A 224 28.12 4.88 12.74
C GLY A 224 29.14 4.50 11.66
N THR A 225 28.75 3.70 10.66
CA THR A 225 29.61 3.41 9.51
C THR A 225 29.94 4.69 8.74
N SER A 226 31.14 4.76 8.16
CA SER A 226 31.55 5.95 7.38
C SER A 226 32.32 5.60 6.13
N ILE A 227 32.18 6.45 5.10
CA ILE A 227 32.95 6.38 3.86
C ILE A 227 33.60 7.73 3.53
N TYR A 228 34.77 7.69 2.93
CA TYR A 228 35.50 8.87 2.49
C TYR A 228 35.18 9.18 1.02
N LEU A 229 34.79 10.41 0.75
CA LEU A 229 34.47 10.91 -0.59
C LEU A 229 35.05 12.31 -0.75
N SER A 230 35.36 12.72 -2.00
CA SER A 230 35.89 14.06 -2.24
C SER A 230 34.92 15.15 -1.80
N SER A 231 35.44 16.30 -1.36
CA SER A 231 34.64 17.48 -0.97
C SER A 231 33.68 17.92 -2.07
N LYS A 232 34.04 17.73 -3.36
CA LYS A 232 33.14 17.98 -4.51
C LYS A 232 31.95 17.03 -4.50
N THR A 233 32.17 15.74 -4.21
CA THR A 233 31.12 14.72 -4.11
C THR A 233 30.19 15.02 -2.94
N ILE A 234 30.71 15.37 -1.78
CA ILE A 234 29.92 15.76 -0.59
C ILE A 234 29.01 16.97 -0.91
N ARG A 235 29.52 17.99 -1.63
CA ARG A 235 28.69 19.13 -2.04
C ARG A 235 27.52 18.70 -2.95
N ARG A 236 27.73 17.72 -3.85
CA ARG A 236 26.66 17.18 -4.70
C ARG A 236 25.61 16.45 -3.88
N ILE A 237 26.02 15.62 -2.92
CA ILE A 237 25.11 14.93 -2.00
C ILE A 237 24.28 15.95 -1.20
N LYS A 238 24.92 17.00 -0.62
CA LYS A 238 24.20 18.06 0.10
C LYS A 238 23.16 18.78 -0.76
N LYS A 239 23.46 18.99 -2.04
CA LYS A 239 22.52 19.62 -2.99
C LYS A 239 21.34 18.68 -3.27
N GLU A 240 21.60 17.38 -3.46
CA GLU A 240 20.57 16.38 -3.71
C GLU A 240 19.59 16.27 -2.55
N ILE A 241 20.09 16.20 -1.31
CA ILE A 241 19.25 16.17 -0.10
C ILE A 241 18.37 17.42 0.04
N LYS A 242 18.85 18.59 -0.39
CA LYS A 242 18.05 19.84 -0.35
C LYS A 242 16.96 19.92 -1.42
N ASN A 243 17.10 19.17 -2.50
CA ASN A 243 16.15 19.17 -3.62
C ASN A 243 15.02 18.14 -3.46
N ARG A 244 15.07 17.29 -2.42
CA ARG A 244 14.03 16.33 -2.04
C ARG A 244 13.03 16.93 -1.07
#